data_4a6748921ef547f58e73ef058bba1aa9
#
_entry.id   4a6748921ef547f58e73ef058bba1aa9
#
_cell.length_a   1.000
_cell.length_b   1.000
_cell.length_c   1.000
_cell.angle_alpha   90.00
_cell.angle_beta   90.00
_cell.angle_gamma   90.00
#
_symmetry.space_group_name_H-M   'P 1'
#
loop_
_entity.id
_entity.type
_entity.pdbx_description
1 polymer ?
#
loop_
_entity_poly.entity_id
_entity_poly.type
_entity_poly.pdbx_seq_one_letter_code
_entity_poly.pdbx_strand_id
1 'polypeptide(L)' 'MNFYTRMPPNQSFYKVHGVLIQEKDRAEDSFSMFIKAIDDNHAVILVRDYLKNNAPEGRSIIKGIEKTTE' A
#
# COMPACT_ATOMS: atom_id res chain seq x y z
N MET A 1 -28.14 7.43 13.82
CA MET A 1 -27.01 7.09 14.06
C MET A 1 -26.22 6.77 12.93
N ASN A 2 -25.10 7.21 12.77
CA ASN A 2 -24.35 7.02 11.70
C ASN A 2 -23.05 6.55 11.92
N PHE A 3 -22.88 5.65 12.82
CA PHE A 3 -21.60 5.17 13.06
C PHE A 3 -21.05 4.42 11.95
N TYR A 4 -21.83 4.06 10.97
CA TYR A 4 -21.26 3.35 9.90
C TYR A 4 -20.41 4.21 9.02
N THR A 5 -20.58 5.48 9.06
CA THR A 5 -19.84 6.30 8.15
C THR A 5 -18.55 6.73 8.72
N ARG A 6 -18.21 6.30 9.95
CA ARG A 6 -16.97 6.68 10.48
C ARG A 6 -15.98 5.63 10.29
N MET A 7 -14.72 5.98 10.14
CA MET A 7 -13.67 5.03 10.09
C MET A 7 -13.56 4.38 11.39
N PRO A 8 -13.27 3.10 11.44
CA PRO A 8 -13.00 2.45 12.70
C PRO A 8 -11.86 3.16 13.41
N PRO A 9 -11.92 3.28 14.68
CA PRO A 9 -10.91 4.06 15.39
C PRO A 9 -9.52 3.48 15.29
N ASN A 10 -9.40 2.22 14.97
CA ASN A 10 -8.09 1.63 14.89
C ASN A 10 -7.49 1.67 13.50
N GLN A 11 -8.09 2.36 12.56
CA GLN A 11 -7.52 2.48 11.23
C GLN A 11 -6.85 3.82 11.05
N SER A 12 -5.82 3.84 10.25
CA SER A 12 -5.10 5.06 9.96
C SER A 12 -4.69 5.05 8.51
N PHE A 13 -4.25 6.18 8.00
CA PHE A 13 -3.72 6.25 6.65
C PHE A 13 -2.23 6.03 6.72
N TYR A 14 -1.74 5.21 5.80
CA TYR A 14 -0.31 4.97 5.71
C TYR A 14 0.15 5.31 4.32
N LYS A 15 1.32 5.90 4.22
CA LYS A 15 1.92 6.15 2.94
C LYS A 15 2.96 5.07 2.73
N VAL A 16 2.78 4.27 1.68
CA VAL A 16 3.69 3.17 1.39
C VAL A 16 4.39 3.48 0.09
N HIS A 17 5.70 3.38 0.07
CA HIS A 17 6.42 3.65 -1.15
C HIS A 17 7.49 2.59 -1.39
N GLY A 18 7.88 2.47 -2.61
CA GLY A 18 8.87 1.48 -2.98
C GLY A 18 9.05 1.44 -4.48
N VAL A 19 9.46 0.30 -4.99
CA VAL A 19 9.64 0.14 -6.43
C VAL A 19 8.96 -1.13 -6.90
N LEU A 20 8.51 -1.08 -8.13
CA LEU A 20 7.92 -2.23 -8.78
C LEU A 20 8.89 -2.62 -9.90
N ILE A 21 9.38 -3.84 -9.88
CA ILE A 21 10.31 -4.30 -10.87
C ILE A 21 9.58 -5.18 -11.86
N GLN A 22 9.64 -4.81 -13.13
CA GLN A 22 8.97 -5.56 -14.16
C GLN A 22 9.85 -6.74 -14.55
N GLU A 23 9.28 -7.93 -14.53
CA GLU A 23 10.03 -9.11 -14.84
C GLU A 23 10.54 -9.10 -16.25
N LYS A 24 9.75 -8.61 -17.15
CA LYS A 24 10.06 -8.66 -18.52
C LYS A 24 11.31 -7.92 -18.91
N ASP A 25 11.44 -6.68 -18.55
CA ASP A 25 12.58 -5.89 -18.92
C ASP A 25 13.35 -5.37 -17.74
N ARG A 26 12.99 -5.81 -16.55
CA ARG A 26 13.66 -5.41 -15.34
C ARG A 26 13.62 -3.91 -15.07
N ALA A 27 12.66 -3.25 -15.67
CA ALA A 27 12.49 -1.83 -15.42
C ALA A 27 11.99 -1.63 -14.01
N GLU A 28 12.46 -0.59 -13.37
CA GLU A 28 12.05 -0.26 -12.01
C GLU A 28 11.21 0.98 -12.01
N ASP A 29 10.03 0.90 -11.47
CA ASP A 29 9.13 2.04 -11.39
C ASP A 29 8.87 2.35 -9.94
N SER A 30 9.10 3.57 -9.54
CA SER A 30 8.81 3.98 -8.17
C SER A 30 7.32 4.11 -7.99
N PHE A 31 6.85 3.78 -6.83
CA PHE A 31 5.44 3.98 -6.53
C PHE A 31 5.27 4.55 -5.13
N SER A 32 4.14 5.18 -4.93
CA SER A 32 3.82 5.74 -3.65
C SER A 32 2.31 5.72 -3.56
N MET A 33 1.76 5.19 -2.49
CA MET A 33 0.32 5.15 -2.35
C MET A 33 -0.10 5.34 -0.92
N PHE A 34 -1.28 5.90 -0.75
CA PHE A 34 -1.85 6.07 0.57
C PHE A 34 -2.89 4.99 0.74
N ILE A 35 -2.87 4.33 1.87
CA ILE A 35 -3.78 3.24 2.10
C ILE A 35 -4.28 3.28 3.53
N LYS A 36 -5.54 2.94 3.73
CA LYS A 36 -6.12 2.93 5.03
C LYS A 36 -5.97 1.53 5.61
N ALA A 37 -5.39 1.41 6.76
CA ALA A 37 -5.10 0.10 7.33
C ALA A 37 -5.05 0.16 8.84
N ILE A 38 -5.06 -0.99 9.45
CA ILE A 38 -5.02 -1.10 10.88
C ILE A 38 -3.61 -0.84 11.40
N ASP A 39 -2.64 -1.36 10.71
CA ASP A 39 -1.25 -1.14 11.11
C ASP A 39 -0.38 -1.26 9.87
N ASP A 40 0.91 -1.15 10.03
CA ASP A 40 1.81 -1.12 8.89
C ASP A 40 1.87 -2.47 8.17
N ASN A 41 1.79 -3.57 8.88
CA ASN A 41 1.76 -4.87 8.22
C ASN A 41 0.53 -5.01 7.35
N HIS A 42 -0.61 -4.56 7.84
CA HIS A 42 -1.83 -4.61 7.07
C HIS A 42 -1.71 -3.74 5.82
N ALA A 43 -1.09 -2.58 5.97
CA ALA A 43 -0.90 -1.68 4.83
C ALA A 43 -0.04 -2.33 3.76
N VAL A 44 1.01 -3.03 4.15
CA VAL A 44 1.88 -3.70 3.20
C VAL A 44 1.11 -4.79 2.44
N ILE A 45 0.31 -5.56 3.15
CA ILE A 45 -0.46 -6.61 2.53
C ILE A 45 -1.41 -6.04 1.49
N LEU A 46 -2.09 -4.96 1.84
CA LEU A 46 -3.04 -4.34 0.93
C LEU A 46 -2.35 -3.78 -0.31
N VAL A 47 -1.20 -3.17 -0.12
CA VAL A 47 -0.46 -2.61 -1.23
C VAL A 47 0.05 -3.71 -2.15
N ARG A 48 0.58 -4.78 -1.58
CA ARG A 48 1.08 -5.88 -2.37
C ARG A 48 -0.03 -6.55 -3.16
N ASP A 49 -1.20 -6.69 -2.56
CA ASP A 49 -2.34 -7.25 -3.27
C ASP A 49 -2.74 -6.37 -4.43
N TYR A 50 -2.77 -5.07 -4.20
CA TYR A 50 -3.14 -4.14 -5.25
C TYR A 50 -2.16 -4.22 -6.41
N LEU A 51 -0.86 -4.23 -6.11
CA LEU A 51 0.15 -4.28 -7.14
C LEU A 51 0.13 -5.61 -7.88
N LYS A 52 -0.12 -6.69 -7.16
CA LYS A 52 -0.18 -7.98 -7.78
C LYS A 52 -1.35 -8.07 -8.75
N ASN A 53 -2.47 -7.48 -8.41
CA ASN A 53 -3.63 -7.49 -9.28
C ASN A 53 -3.43 -6.62 -10.50
N ASN A 54 -2.65 -5.56 -10.39
CA ASN A 54 -2.44 -4.65 -11.50
C ASN A 54 -1.19 -4.96 -12.31
N ALA A 55 -0.25 -5.64 -11.72
CA ALA A 55 0.98 -6.01 -12.42
C ALA A 55 1.41 -7.39 -11.95
N PRO A 56 0.69 -8.43 -12.35
CA PRO A 56 0.95 -9.77 -11.81
C PRO A 56 2.32 -10.32 -12.12
N GLU A 57 2.96 -9.79 -13.14
CA GLU A 57 4.27 -10.29 -13.45
C GLU A 57 5.38 -9.47 -12.86
N GLY A 58 5.06 -8.47 -12.07
CA GLY A 58 6.07 -7.64 -11.44
C GLY A 58 6.34 -8.07 -10.03
N ARG A 59 7.40 -7.53 -9.47
CA ARG A 59 7.73 -7.76 -8.08
C ARG A 59 7.78 -6.43 -7.38
N SER A 60 7.20 -6.34 -6.22
CA SER A 60 7.19 -5.07 -5.49
C SER A 60 8.16 -5.14 -4.34
N ILE A 61 8.91 -4.09 -4.13
CA ILE A 61 9.81 -3.97 -3.01
C ILE A 61 9.39 -2.74 -2.24
N ILE A 62 8.96 -2.95 -1.01
CA ILE A 62 8.51 -1.87 -0.16
C ILE A 62 9.74 -1.24 0.46
N LYS A 63 9.93 0.04 0.23
CA LYS A 63 11.08 0.73 0.76
C LYS A 63 10.77 1.52 2.01
N GLY A 64 9.57 1.91 2.20
CA GLY A 64 9.21 2.64 3.41
C GLY A 64 7.73 2.72 3.62
N ILE A 65 7.36 2.94 4.85
CA ILE A 65 6.00 3.05 5.24
C ILE A 65 5.92 4.09 6.32
N GLU A 66 5.00 5.04 6.18
CA GLU A 66 4.82 6.07 7.17
C GLU A 66 3.39 6.20 7.53
N LYS A 67 3.09 6.28 8.82
CA LYS A 67 1.75 6.51 9.27
C LYS A 67 1.50 8.01 9.18
N THR A 68 0.45 8.40 8.48
CA THR A 68 0.18 9.82 8.37
C THR A 68 -0.90 10.17 9.36
N THR A 69 -0.80 11.33 9.94
CA THR A 69 -1.84 11.72 10.82
C THR A 69 -2.69 12.61 10.04
N GLU A 70 -3.84 12.46 9.93
CA GLU A 70 -4.62 13.22 9.17
C GLU A 70 -5.21 14.05 9.69
#